data_7c325c193abe489f0b99cb940ab8be89
#
_entry.id   7c325c193abe489f0b99cb940ab8be89
#
_cell.length_a   1.000
_cell.length_b   1.000
_cell.length_c   1.000
_cell.angle_alpha   90.00
_cell.angle_beta   90.00
_cell.angle_gamma   90.00
#
_symmetry.space_group_name_H-M   'P 1'
#
loop_
_entity.id
_entity.type
_entity.pdbx_description
1 polymer ?
#
loop_
_entity_poly.entity_id
_entity_poly.type
_entity_poly.pdbx_seq_one_letter_code
_entity_poly.pdbx_strand_id
1 'polypeptide(L)'
;KAAWRALENSLEALPEQKSIGFVFLPEKDDPDSFVRNQGKDAFERMVAQALPLSEFLLRELSTRCDMTSAEGRAKLVAEAKPLLARLQTPLLRLQLVKRLAEASGFSQSEVERLCDLRPVARAAPAVAPRKAPSLFRPLLRLLLQKPELAKRVPHAALPDNHAEAFAVKRLCETIQDYEESPPTYTV
;
A
#
# COMPACT_ATOMS: atom_id res chain seq x y z
N LYS A 1 11.40 22.07 -23.70
CA LYS A 1 10.30 23.00 -23.34
C LYS A 1 8.95 22.55 -23.90
N ALA A 2 8.84 22.17 -25.19
CA ALA A 2 7.59 21.74 -25.82
C ALA A 2 7.02 20.45 -25.18
N ALA A 3 7.84 19.41 -25.02
CA ALA A 3 7.44 18.14 -24.40
C ALA A 3 6.94 18.31 -22.96
N TRP A 4 7.54 19.22 -22.19
CA TRP A 4 7.07 19.54 -20.84
C TRP A 4 5.67 20.17 -20.82
N ARG A 5 5.41 21.11 -21.71
CA ARG A 5 4.07 21.70 -21.86
C ARG A 5 3.04 20.66 -22.32
N ALA A 6 3.44 19.76 -23.21
CA ALA A 6 2.58 18.65 -23.64
C ALA A 6 2.25 17.72 -22.45
N LEU A 7 3.24 17.42 -21.59
CA LEU A 7 3.01 16.67 -20.36
C LEU A 7 2.02 17.39 -19.45
N GLU A 8 2.24 18.66 -19.12
CA GLU A 8 1.38 19.44 -18.24
C GLU A 8 -0.08 19.48 -18.73
N ASN A 9 -0.28 19.67 -20.02
CA ASN A 9 -1.62 19.68 -20.63
C ASN A 9 -2.28 18.28 -20.62
N SER A 10 -1.49 17.22 -20.69
CA SER A 10 -2.00 15.86 -20.72
C SER A 10 -2.43 15.34 -19.36
N LEU A 11 -1.91 15.89 -18.26
CA LEU A 11 -2.24 15.44 -16.89
C LEU A 11 -3.73 15.55 -16.54
N GLU A 12 -4.38 16.61 -17.02
CA GLU A 12 -5.79 16.87 -16.75
C GLU A 12 -6.72 16.09 -17.68
N ALA A 13 -6.24 15.80 -18.90
CA ALA A 13 -7.05 15.19 -19.96
C ALA A 13 -6.92 13.65 -20.03
N LEU A 14 -6.05 13.03 -19.20
CA LEU A 14 -5.74 11.60 -19.30
C LEU A 14 -6.85 10.74 -18.66
N PRO A 15 -7.66 9.99 -19.45
CA PRO A 15 -8.62 9.04 -18.92
C PRO A 15 -7.92 7.82 -18.31
N GLU A 16 -8.59 7.12 -17.38
CA GLU A 16 -8.02 5.95 -16.69
C GLU A 16 -7.58 4.81 -17.63
N GLN A 17 -8.24 4.68 -18.77
CA GLN A 17 -7.99 3.57 -19.72
C GLN A 17 -6.98 3.91 -20.82
N LYS A 18 -6.40 5.10 -20.81
CA LYS A 18 -5.43 5.53 -21.85
C LYS A 18 -4.06 5.76 -21.23
N SER A 19 -3.03 5.46 -21.99
CA SER A 19 -1.64 5.77 -21.68
C SER A 19 -1.10 6.82 -22.63
N ILE A 20 -0.18 7.64 -22.15
CA ILE A 20 0.55 8.61 -22.94
C ILE A 20 2.03 8.21 -22.96
N GLY A 21 2.59 8.12 -24.13
CA GLY A 21 4.01 7.93 -24.35
C GLY A 21 4.61 9.12 -25.12
N PHE A 22 5.84 9.45 -24.77
CA PHE A 22 6.60 10.51 -25.44
C PHE A 22 7.62 9.89 -26.40
N VAL A 23 7.53 10.25 -27.66
CA VAL A 23 8.49 9.89 -28.69
C VAL A 23 9.37 11.11 -28.95
N PHE A 24 10.68 10.92 -28.91
CA PHE A 24 11.66 11.96 -29.20
C PHE A 24 12.33 11.65 -30.52
N LEU A 25 12.01 12.43 -31.55
CA LEU A 25 12.64 12.35 -32.83
C LEU A 25 14.02 13.05 -32.82
N PRO A 26 14.93 12.70 -33.72
CA PRO A 26 16.17 13.47 -33.93
C PRO A 26 15.88 14.95 -34.16
N GLU A 27 16.77 15.83 -33.70
CA GLU A 27 16.55 17.30 -33.71
C GLU A 27 16.17 17.92 -35.07
N LYS A 28 16.53 17.25 -36.16
CA LYS A 28 16.30 17.73 -37.51
C LYS A 28 15.07 17.17 -38.20
N ASP A 29 14.39 16.21 -37.54
CA ASP A 29 13.24 15.50 -38.10
C ASP A 29 11.96 15.91 -37.41
N ASP A 30 10.92 16.15 -38.20
CA ASP A 30 9.55 16.07 -37.78
C ASP A 30 8.97 14.68 -38.11
N PRO A 31 7.78 14.31 -37.63
CA PRO A 31 7.22 12.98 -37.88
C PRO A 31 7.10 12.64 -39.38
N ASP A 32 6.76 13.61 -40.21
CA ASP A 32 6.60 13.43 -41.66
C ASP A 32 7.96 13.20 -42.35
N SER A 33 8.93 14.03 -42.07
CA SER A 33 10.30 13.89 -42.59
C SER A 33 10.96 12.59 -42.13
N PHE A 34 10.76 12.22 -40.86
CA PHE A 34 11.29 10.96 -40.30
C PHE A 34 10.73 9.74 -41.05
N VAL A 35 9.38 9.67 -41.20
CA VAL A 35 8.73 8.55 -41.91
C VAL A 35 9.18 8.50 -43.38
N ARG A 36 9.34 9.65 -44.03
CA ARG A 36 9.80 9.74 -45.42
C ARG A 36 11.26 9.27 -45.60
N ASN A 37 12.12 9.56 -44.62
CA ASN A 37 13.55 9.25 -44.70
C ASN A 37 13.89 7.86 -44.18
N GLN A 38 13.23 7.42 -43.08
CA GLN A 38 13.56 6.19 -42.34
C GLN A 38 12.53 5.08 -42.54
N GLY A 39 11.36 5.41 -43.09
CA GLY A 39 10.28 4.50 -43.35
C GLY A 39 9.31 4.31 -42.15
N LYS A 40 8.15 3.77 -42.46
CA LYS A 40 7.07 3.53 -41.51
C LYS A 40 7.50 2.59 -40.37
N ASP A 41 8.19 1.50 -40.69
CA ASP A 41 8.61 0.50 -39.72
C ASP A 41 9.57 1.05 -38.67
N ALA A 42 10.44 1.99 -39.06
CA ALA A 42 11.33 2.69 -38.15
C ALA A 42 10.54 3.55 -37.15
N PHE A 43 9.53 4.27 -37.65
CA PHE A 43 8.68 5.11 -36.83
C PHE A 43 7.83 4.25 -35.84
N GLU A 44 7.26 3.14 -36.31
CA GLU A 44 6.51 2.21 -35.45
C GLU A 44 7.38 1.63 -34.34
N ARG A 45 8.62 1.27 -34.59
CA ARG A 45 9.56 0.85 -33.55
C ARG A 45 9.83 1.95 -32.53
N MET A 46 9.96 3.21 -32.95
CA MET A 46 10.12 4.33 -32.02
C MET A 46 8.87 4.55 -31.18
N VAL A 47 7.68 4.41 -31.76
CA VAL A 47 6.42 4.50 -31.02
C VAL A 47 6.30 3.37 -30.01
N ALA A 48 6.70 2.15 -30.37
CA ALA A 48 6.73 1.01 -29.43
C ALA A 48 7.70 1.22 -28.25
N GLN A 49 8.73 2.05 -28.44
CA GLN A 49 9.70 2.41 -27.40
C GLN A 49 9.42 3.78 -26.76
N ALA A 50 8.21 4.31 -26.96
CA ALA A 50 7.83 5.60 -26.40
C ALA A 50 8.00 5.63 -24.88
N LEU A 51 8.57 6.70 -24.36
CA LEU A 51 8.80 6.90 -22.95
C LEU A 51 7.47 7.15 -22.23
N PRO A 52 7.04 6.31 -21.27
CA PRO A 52 5.79 6.52 -20.54
C PRO A 52 5.76 7.86 -19.82
N LEU A 53 4.57 8.46 -19.69
CA LEU A 53 4.37 9.76 -19.02
C LEU A 53 5.01 9.77 -17.62
N SER A 54 4.83 8.72 -16.84
CA SER A 54 5.36 8.62 -15.47
C SER A 54 6.89 8.65 -15.44
N GLU A 55 7.53 8.02 -16.42
CA GLU A 55 8.98 7.98 -16.51
C GLU A 55 9.54 9.30 -17.02
N PHE A 56 8.92 9.88 -18.04
CA PHE A 56 9.29 11.20 -18.55
C PHE A 56 9.17 12.28 -17.46
N LEU A 57 8.08 12.28 -16.70
CA LEU A 57 7.86 13.23 -15.60
C LEU A 57 8.97 13.13 -14.55
N LEU A 58 9.24 11.93 -14.05
CA LEU A 58 10.27 11.73 -13.01
C LEU A 58 11.68 12.07 -13.53
N ARG A 59 12.00 11.68 -14.75
CA ARG A 59 13.28 12.00 -15.39
C ARG A 59 13.49 13.51 -15.48
N GLU A 60 12.50 14.23 -15.97
CA GLU A 60 12.57 15.69 -16.12
C GLU A 60 12.68 16.41 -14.76
N LEU A 61 11.95 15.96 -13.76
CA LEU A 61 12.05 16.51 -12.40
C LEU A 61 13.43 16.21 -11.79
N SER A 62 13.92 14.99 -11.92
CA SER A 62 15.23 14.60 -11.38
C SER A 62 16.38 15.37 -12.01
N THR A 63 16.28 15.74 -13.30
CA THR A 63 17.33 16.57 -13.96
C THR A 63 17.39 18.01 -13.44
N ARG A 64 16.33 18.49 -12.79
CA ARG A 64 16.23 19.84 -12.22
C ARG A 64 16.64 19.91 -10.75
N CYS A 65 16.83 18.75 -10.12
CA CYS A 65 17.11 18.62 -8.71
C CYS A 65 18.43 17.88 -8.49
N ASP A 66 19.20 18.31 -7.50
CA ASP A 66 20.38 17.58 -7.08
C ASP A 66 19.97 16.37 -6.21
N MET A 67 19.88 15.20 -6.85
CA MET A 67 19.44 13.97 -6.19
C MET A 67 20.42 13.43 -5.14
N THR A 68 21.63 13.99 -5.07
CA THR A 68 22.65 13.59 -4.08
C THR A 68 22.43 14.27 -2.74
N SER A 69 21.85 15.47 -2.74
CA SER A 69 21.57 16.26 -1.54
C SER A 69 20.18 15.99 -0.95
N ALA A 70 20.01 16.21 0.34
CA ALA A 70 18.70 16.12 1.01
C ALA A 70 17.74 17.22 0.51
N GLU A 71 18.27 18.41 0.29
CA GLU A 71 17.55 19.58 -0.23
C GLU A 71 17.03 19.32 -1.65
N GLY A 72 17.85 18.72 -2.50
CA GLY A 72 17.45 18.39 -3.86
C GLY A 72 16.36 17.30 -3.91
N ARG A 73 16.43 16.29 -3.05
CA ARG A 73 15.37 15.29 -2.90
C ARG A 73 14.06 15.90 -2.37
N ALA A 74 14.14 16.83 -1.42
CA ALA A 74 12.97 17.56 -0.93
C ALA A 74 12.38 18.47 -2.03
N LYS A 75 13.21 19.12 -2.82
CA LYS A 75 12.80 19.94 -3.97
C LYS A 75 12.08 19.10 -5.03
N LEU A 76 12.54 17.87 -5.29
CA LEU A 76 11.87 16.94 -6.20
C LEU A 76 10.40 16.73 -5.82
N VAL A 77 10.12 16.48 -4.52
CA VAL A 77 8.75 16.29 -4.02
C VAL A 77 7.95 17.57 -4.14
N ALA A 78 8.54 18.72 -3.82
CA ALA A 78 7.88 20.02 -3.91
C ALA A 78 7.48 20.38 -5.35
N GLU A 79 8.36 20.11 -6.34
CA GLU A 79 8.07 20.35 -7.77
C GLU A 79 7.05 19.34 -8.33
N ALA A 80 7.00 18.11 -7.82
CA ALA A 80 6.03 17.11 -8.21
C ALA A 80 4.61 17.42 -7.69
N LYS A 81 4.48 18.08 -6.55
CA LYS A 81 3.20 18.38 -5.89
C LYS A 81 2.14 18.99 -6.82
N PRO A 82 2.38 20.10 -7.54
CA PRO A 82 1.37 20.70 -8.41
C PRO A 82 0.98 19.78 -9.59
N LEU A 83 1.89 18.95 -10.06
CA LEU A 83 1.63 18.00 -11.16
C LEU A 83 0.75 16.84 -10.69
N LEU A 84 1.03 16.29 -9.50
CA LEU A 84 0.22 15.25 -8.88
C LEU A 84 -1.20 15.73 -8.55
N ALA A 85 -1.35 17.00 -8.18
CA ALA A 85 -2.65 17.59 -7.90
C ALA A 85 -3.55 17.71 -9.15
N ARG A 86 -2.93 17.94 -10.32
CA ARG A 86 -3.63 18.04 -11.62
C ARG A 86 -4.00 16.69 -12.22
N LEU A 87 -3.38 15.62 -11.75
CA LEU A 87 -3.58 14.28 -12.29
C LEU A 87 -4.94 13.71 -11.85
N GLN A 88 -5.84 13.52 -12.82
CA GLN A 88 -7.21 13.04 -12.56
C GLN A 88 -7.28 11.51 -12.33
N THR A 89 -6.30 10.75 -12.82
CA THR A 89 -6.26 9.29 -12.77
C THR A 89 -5.72 8.79 -11.42
N PRO A 90 -6.54 8.23 -10.51
CA PRO A 90 -6.11 7.84 -9.17
C PRO A 90 -5.03 6.75 -9.16
N LEU A 91 -5.14 5.75 -10.04
CA LEU A 91 -4.17 4.66 -10.13
C LEU A 91 -2.79 5.13 -10.60
N LEU A 92 -2.75 5.99 -11.62
CA LEU A 92 -1.50 6.55 -12.12
C LEU A 92 -0.86 7.47 -11.08
N ARG A 93 -1.67 8.28 -10.38
CA ARG A 93 -1.21 9.12 -9.27
C ARG A 93 -0.57 8.27 -8.16
N LEU A 94 -1.19 7.14 -7.78
CA LEU A 94 -0.63 6.22 -6.81
C LEU A 94 0.73 5.66 -7.24
N GLN A 95 0.86 5.27 -8.51
CA GLN A 95 2.13 4.75 -9.05
C GLN A 95 3.22 5.84 -9.08
N LEU A 96 2.87 7.07 -9.45
CA LEU A 96 3.79 8.20 -9.43
C LEU A 96 4.26 8.53 -8.01
N VAL A 97 3.35 8.53 -7.03
CA VAL A 97 3.70 8.74 -5.62
C VAL A 97 4.67 7.67 -5.11
N LYS A 98 4.47 6.40 -5.46
CA LYS A 98 5.42 5.32 -5.11
C LYS A 98 6.80 5.57 -5.70
N ARG A 99 6.88 5.83 -7.01
CA ARG A 99 8.15 6.11 -7.68
C ARG A 99 8.84 7.36 -7.15
N LEU A 100 8.07 8.39 -6.81
CA LEU A 100 8.58 9.62 -6.21
C LEU A 100 9.15 9.35 -4.80
N ALA A 101 8.49 8.51 -4.00
CA ALA A 101 8.94 8.06 -2.71
C ALA A 101 10.30 7.31 -2.81
N GLU A 102 10.40 6.36 -3.74
CA GLU A 102 11.63 5.63 -4.04
C GLU A 102 12.77 6.56 -4.45
N ALA A 103 12.50 7.51 -5.37
CA ALA A 103 13.50 8.44 -5.88
C ALA A 103 13.97 9.46 -4.81
N SER A 104 13.07 9.92 -3.95
CA SER A 104 13.36 10.93 -2.93
C SER A 104 13.86 10.36 -1.61
N GLY A 105 13.67 9.04 -1.37
CA GLY A 105 13.99 8.39 -0.11
C GLY A 105 12.97 8.65 1.01
N PHE A 106 11.83 9.27 0.69
CA PHE A 106 10.70 9.39 1.63
C PHE A 106 9.80 8.14 1.56
N SER A 107 9.05 7.89 2.62
CA SER A 107 7.97 6.90 2.56
C SER A 107 6.80 7.42 1.71
N GLN A 108 6.02 6.51 1.14
CA GLN A 108 4.84 6.88 0.36
C GLN A 108 3.87 7.77 1.16
N SER A 109 3.66 7.47 2.44
CA SER A 109 2.78 8.23 3.32
C SER A 109 3.28 9.66 3.60
N GLU A 110 4.60 9.85 3.65
CA GLU A 110 5.19 11.18 3.77
C GLU A 110 4.98 12.00 2.49
N VAL A 111 5.20 11.40 1.32
CA VAL A 111 4.96 12.06 0.03
C VAL A 111 3.47 12.42 -0.13
N GLU A 112 2.54 11.51 0.19
CA GLU A 112 1.10 11.79 0.17
C GLU A 112 0.73 12.98 1.06
N ARG A 113 1.28 13.03 2.29
CA ARG A 113 1.06 14.13 3.24
C ARG A 113 1.66 15.45 2.75
N LEU A 114 2.91 15.43 2.25
CA LEU A 114 3.60 16.63 1.75
C LEU A 114 2.94 17.20 0.50
N CYS A 115 2.37 16.32 -0.33
CA CYS A 115 1.65 16.73 -1.54
C CYS A 115 0.18 17.10 -1.29
N ASP A 116 -0.31 17.06 -0.03
CA ASP A 116 -1.71 17.27 0.34
C ASP A 116 -2.68 16.36 -0.45
N LEU A 117 -2.20 15.19 -0.84
CA LEU A 117 -3.01 14.23 -1.56
C LEU A 117 -3.91 13.52 -0.54
N ARG A 118 -5.22 13.53 -0.78
CA ARG A 118 -6.09 12.61 -0.04
C ARG A 118 -5.58 11.20 -0.31
N PRO A 119 -5.31 10.41 0.73
CA PRO A 119 -4.89 9.04 0.52
C PRO A 119 -5.96 8.39 -0.38
N VAL A 120 -5.54 7.93 -1.56
CA VAL A 120 -6.38 7.01 -2.34
C VAL A 120 -6.65 5.89 -1.36
N ALA A 121 -7.93 5.73 -0.96
CA ALA A 121 -8.30 4.72 0.03
C ALA A 121 -7.65 3.41 -0.42
N ARG A 122 -6.47 3.13 0.10
CA ARG A 122 -5.88 1.82 -0.03
C ARG A 122 -6.98 0.92 0.49
N ALA A 123 -7.48 0.02 -0.34
CA ALA A 123 -8.06 -1.18 0.21
C ALA A 123 -7.04 -1.62 1.26
N ALA A 124 -7.33 -1.33 2.52
CA ALA A 124 -6.44 -1.67 3.62
C ALA A 124 -6.05 -3.09 3.31
N PRO A 125 -4.74 -3.47 3.29
CA PRO A 125 -4.36 -4.85 3.06
C PRO A 125 -5.31 -5.60 3.94
N ALA A 126 -6.18 -6.45 3.36
CA ALA A 126 -7.30 -7.03 4.06
C ALA A 126 -6.75 -7.46 5.41
N VAL A 127 -7.03 -6.67 6.43
CA VAL A 127 -6.55 -6.96 7.79
C VAL A 127 -7.14 -8.31 7.98
N ALA A 128 -6.27 -9.32 7.95
CA ALA A 128 -6.69 -10.71 8.13
C ALA A 128 -7.70 -10.65 9.27
N PRO A 129 -8.96 -11.05 9.06
CA PRO A 129 -10.07 -10.66 9.92
C PRO A 129 -9.56 -10.80 11.33
N ARG A 130 -9.46 -9.66 12.06
CA ARG A 130 -9.01 -9.68 13.46
C ARG A 130 -9.92 -10.70 14.07
N LYS A 131 -9.40 -11.92 14.34
CA LYS A 131 -10.15 -12.96 15.02
C LYS A 131 -10.82 -12.23 16.18
N ALA A 132 -12.15 -12.21 16.18
CA ALA A 132 -12.90 -11.56 17.24
C ALA A 132 -12.21 -11.92 18.56
N PRO A 133 -11.97 -10.97 19.47
CA PRO A 133 -11.20 -11.26 20.69
C PRO A 133 -11.79 -12.48 21.30
N SER A 134 -11.00 -13.54 21.44
CA SER A 134 -11.48 -14.82 21.95
C SER A 134 -12.02 -14.60 23.35
N LEU A 135 -13.28 -14.89 23.57
CA LEU A 135 -13.92 -14.81 24.89
C LEU A 135 -13.33 -15.84 25.87
N PHE A 136 -12.65 -16.87 25.35
CA PHE A 136 -12.10 -17.95 26.17
C PHE A 136 -10.87 -17.51 26.97
N ARG A 137 -10.04 -16.59 26.47
CA ARG A 137 -8.88 -16.07 27.22
C ARG A 137 -9.28 -15.27 28.47
N PRO A 138 -10.23 -14.30 28.39
CA PRO A 138 -10.76 -13.65 29.57
C PRO A 138 -11.41 -14.63 30.54
N LEU A 139 -12.14 -15.62 30.02
CA LEU A 139 -12.79 -16.66 30.85
C LEU A 139 -11.76 -17.52 31.57
N LEU A 140 -10.70 -17.99 30.91
CA LEU A 140 -9.59 -18.70 31.54
C LEU A 140 -8.96 -17.90 32.69
N ARG A 141 -8.69 -16.61 32.44
CA ARG A 141 -8.11 -15.71 33.44
C ARG A 141 -9.07 -15.57 34.65
N LEU A 142 -10.38 -15.47 34.41
CA LEU A 142 -11.37 -15.36 35.46
C LEU A 142 -11.45 -16.62 36.29
N LEU A 143 -11.43 -17.81 35.68
CA LEU A 143 -11.45 -19.09 36.36
C LEU A 143 -10.19 -19.33 37.20
N LEU A 144 -9.03 -18.86 36.78
CA LEU A 144 -7.80 -18.92 37.57
C LEU A 144 -7.85 -17.99 38.80
N GLN A 145 -8.57 -16.86 38.71
CA GLN A 145 -8.72 -15.92 39.83
C GLN A 145 -9.85 -16.32 40.77
N LYS A 146 -10.91 -16.95 40.25
CA LYS A 146 -12.11 -17.36 40.99
C LYS A 146 -12.54 -18.77 40.58
N PRO A 147 -11.89 -19.82 41.14
CA PRO A 147 -12.17 -21.21 40.76
C PRO A 147 -13.64 -21.64 41.02
N GLU A 148 -14.29 -21.05 42.00
CA GLU A 148 -15.72 -21.33 42.31
C GLU A 148 -16.66 -21.10 41.11
N LEU A 149 -16.26 -20.30 40.14
CA LEU A 149 -17.03 -20.05 38.93
C LEU A 149 -17.02 -21.22 37.94
N ALA A 150 -16.14 -22.20 38.11
CA ALA A 150 -16.07 -23.37 37.22
C ALA A 150 -17.39 -24.14 37.15
N LYS A 151 -18.12 -24.22 38.26
CA LYS A 151 -19.44 -24.87 38.36
C LYS A 151 -20.55 -24.16 37.57
N ARG A 152 -20.33 -22.88 37.20
CA ARG A 152 -21.31 -22.08 36.46
C ARG A 152 -21.05 -22.05 34.96
N VAL A 153 -19.93 -22.63 34.48
CA VAL A 153 -19.59 -22.67 33.08
C VAL A 153 -20.39 -23.79 32.39
N PRO A 154 -21.25 -23.48 31.42
CA PRO A 154 -22.02 -24.50 30.72
C PRO A 154 -21.13 -25.24 29.72
N HIS A 155 -20.62 -26.43 30.10
CA HIS A 155 -19.73 -27.24 29.26
C HIS A 155 -20.33 -27.56 27.88
N ALA A 156 -21.66 -27.77 27.80
CA ALA A 156 -22.36 -28.05 26.56
C ALA A 156 -22.37 -26.88 25.55
N ALA A 157 -22.17 -25.66 26.03
CA ALA A 157 -22.14 -24.46 25.18
C ALA A 157 -20.75 -24.15 24.63
N LEU A 158 -19.71 -24.88 25.06
CA LEU A 158 -18.35 -24.66 24.60
C LEU A 158 -18.08 -25.49 23.32
N PRO A 159 -17.60 -24.87 22.20
CA PRO A 159 -17.36 -25.57 20.96
C PRO A 159 -16.18 -26.55 21.08
N ASP A 160 -16.35 -27.76 20.53
CA ASP A 160 -15.31 -28.80 20.59
C ASP A 160 -14.13 -28.58 19.64
N ASN A 161 -14.33 -27.79 18.58
CA ASN A 161 -13.34 -27.54 17.54
C ASN A 161 -12.43 -26.31 17.82
N HIS A 162 -12.45 -25.78 19.05
CA HIS A 162 -11.69 -24.59 19.40
C HIS A 162 -10.69 -24.89 20.53
N ALA A 163 -9.39 -24.75 20.26
CA ALA A 163 -8.32 -25.09 21.22
C ALA A 163 -8.46 -24.38 22.59
N GLU A 164 -8.85 -23.10 22.58
CA GLU A 164 -9.02 -22.32 23.82
C GLU A 164 -10.29 -22.76 24.58
N ALA A 165 -11.36 -23.18 23.91
CA ALA A 165 -12.54 -23.74 24.55
C ALA A 165 -12.24 -25.09 25.21
N PHE A 166 -11.42 -25.92 24.56
CA PHE A 166 -10.92 -27.16 25.14
C PHE A 166 -10.12 -26.90 26.43
N ALA A 167 -9.24 -25.87 26.43
CA ALA A 167 -8.50 -25.48 27.63
C ALA A 167 -9.43 -25.05 28.78
N VAL A 168 -10.54 -24.33 28.50
CA VAL A 168 -11.55 -23.97 29.49
C VAL A 168 -12.22 -25.22 30.06
N LYS A 169 -12.63 -26.18 29.20
CA LYS A 169 -13.24 -27.44 29.65
C LYS A 169 -12.32 -28.20 30.62
N ARG A 170 -11.07 -28.40 30.19
CA ARG A 170 -10.05 -29.09 31.01
C ARG A 170 -9.77 -28.40 32.33
N LEU A 171 -9.72 -27.09 32.35
CA LEU A 171 -9.51 -26.32 33.58
C LEU A 171 -10.71 -26.49 34.54
N CYS A 172 -11.95 -26.41 34.03
CA CYS A 172 -13.14 -26.63 34.85
C CYS A 172 -13.20 -28.05 35.44
N GLU A 173 -12.90 -29.08 34.63
CA GLU A 173 -12.80 -30.48 35.09
C GLU A 173 -11.76 -30.62 36.20
N THR A 174 -10.54 -30.09 35.99
CA THR A 174 -9.48 -30.16 36.99
C THR A 174 -9.82 -29.44 38.29
N ILE A 175 -10.53 -28.31 38.24
CA ILE A 175 -11.00 -27.60 39.44
C ILE A 175 -12.03 -28.41 40.18
N GLN A 176 -13.00 -29.04 39.49
CA GLN A 176 -14.04 -29.86 40.09
C GLN A 176 -13.45 -31.12 40.71
N ASP A 177 -12.55 -31.82 40.03
CA ASP A 177 -11.85 -33.01 40.56
C ASP A 177 -11.04 -32.66 41.81
N TYR A 178 -10.40 -31.48 41.85
CA TYR A 178 -9.63 -31.03 43.01
C TYR A 178 -10.54 -30.71 44.24
N GLU A 179 -11.71 -30.17 43.99
CA GLU A 179 -12.69 -29.91 45.07
C GLU A 179 -13.32 -31.21 45.65
N GLU A 180 -13.55 -32.23 44.77
CA GLU A 180 -14.13 -33.52 45.19
C GLU A 180 -13.10 -34.43 45.87
N SER A 181 -11.82 -34.34 45.51
CA SER A 181 -10.75 -35.16 46.07
C SER A 181 -9.50 -34.32 46.33
N PRO A 182 -9.47 -33.49 47.37
CA PRO A 182 -8.28 -32.70 47.68
C PRO A 182 -7.11 -33.63 48.05
N PRO A 183 -5.90 -33.37 47.58
CA PRO A 183 -4.73 -34.19 47.88
C PRO A 183 -4.47 -34.14 49.38
N THR A 184 -4.52 -35.31 50.02
CA THR A 184 -4.12 -35.48 51.42
C THR A 184 -2.59 -35.33 51.51
N TYR A 185 -2.14 -34.18 51.93
CA TYR A 185 -0.75 -34.01 52.33
C TYR A 185 -0.58 -34.65 53.71
N THR A 186 0.01 -35.82 53.75
CA THR A 186 0.53 -36.39 55.03
C THR A 186 1.77 -35.57 55.43
N VAL A 187 1.66 -34.85 56.52
CA VAL A 187 2.76 -34.13 57.18
C VAL A 187 3.71 -35.14 57.85
#